data_ca8f8f0c668e989c8333ddb8cf9f9d4f
#
_entry.id   ca8f8f0c668e989c8333ddb8cf9f9d4f
#
_cell.length_a   1.000
_cell.length_b   1.000
_cell.length_c   1.000
_cell.angle_alpha   90.00
_cell.angle_beta   90.00
_cell.angle_gamma   90.00
#
_symmetry.space_group_name_H-M   'P 1'
#
loop_
_entity.id
_entity.type
_entity.pdbx_description
1 polymer ?
#
loop_
_entity_poly.entity_id
_entity_poly.type
_entity_poly.pdbx_seq_one_letter_code
_entity_poly.pdbx_strand_id
1 'polypeptide(L)'
;MLKKTKIAIAGIGTVGSGVIELFKKNSIQKNFDIEITAIASRRKLKKTDLGSNSINFFNDAEKLIGFNNYDILVELIGGDEGISKKIVFDALKKGKNVV
;
A
#
# COMPACT_ATOMS: atom_id res chain seq x y z
N MET A 1 4.96 -3.50 -24.20
CA MET A 1 4.29 -4.07 -23.03
C MET A 1 4.18 -3.03 -21.93
N LEU A 2 2.98 -2.79 -21.43
CA LEU A 2 2.76 -1.80 -20.40
C LEU A 2 3.24 -2.33 -19.04
N LYS A 3 4.03 -1.52 -18.37
CA LYS A 3 4.53 -1.86 -17.06
C LYS A 3 3.45 -1.63 -16.00
N LYS A 4 3.24 -2.60 -15.13
CA LYS A 4 2.29 -2.42 -14.03
C LYS A 4 2.81 -1.43 -13.01
N THR A 5 1.94 -0.53 -12.56
CA THR A 5 2.25 0.39 -11.48
C THR A 5 2.08 -0.34 -10.16
N LYS A 6 3.13 -0.40 -9.38
CA LYS A 6 3.13 -1.09 -8.09
C LYS A 6 2.82 -0.13 -6.97
N ILE A 7 1.91 -0.52 -6.10
CA ILE A 7 1.42 0.33 -5.01
C ILE A 7 1.68 -0.32 -3.67
N ALA A 8 2.24 0.45 -2.74
CA ALA A 8 2.32 0.08 -1.33
C ALA A 8 1.33 0.93 -0.57
N ILE A 9 0.54 0.31 0.29
CA ILE A 9 -0.47 1.00 1.10
C ILE A 9 -0.06 1.00 2.57
N ALA A 10 -0.01 2.17 3.16
CA ALA A 10 0.32 2.34 4.56
C ALA A 10 -0.91 2.77 5.35
N GLY A 11 -1.32 1.94 6.29
CA GLY A 11 -2.45 2.23 7.14
C GLY A 11 -3.78 1.81 6.53
N ILE A 12 -4.35 0.73 7.08
CA ILE A 12 -5.68 0.29 6.69
C ILE A 12 -6.60 0.46 7.90
N GLY A 13 -7.33 1.56 7.90
CA GLY A 13 -8.43 1.77 8.82
C GLY A 13 -9.72 1.64 8.05
N THR A 14 -10.69 2.47 8.39
CA THR A 14 -11.99 2.47 7.71
C THR A 14 -11.85 2.78 6.22
N VAL A 15 -11.03 3.77 5.89
CA VAL A 15 -10.80 4.16 4.50
C VAL A 15 -10.07 3.07 3.73
N GLY A 16 -9.08 2.45 4.36
CA GLY A 16 -8.32 1.37 3.75
C GLY A 16 -9.17 0.15 3.41
N SER A 17 -10.19 -0.13 4.23
CA SER A 17 -11.12 -1.22 3.95
C SER A 17 -11.86 -0.98 2.63
N GLY A 18 -12.25 0.27 2.36
CA GLY A 18 -12.89 0.63 1.11
C GLY A 18 -11.97 0.43 -0.09
N VAL A 19 -10.69 0.77 0.08
CA VAL A 19 -9.69 0.57 -0.98
C VAL A 19 -9.55 -0.92 -1.29
N ILE A 20 -9.49 -1.76 -0.26
CA ILE A 20 -9.39 -3.21 -0.44
C ILE A 20 -10.61 -3.74 -1.19
N GLU A 21 -11.80 -3.26 -0.85
CA GLU A 21 -13.04 -3.67 -1.52
C GLU A 21 -12.98 -3.36 -3.02
N LEU A 22 -12.49 -2.17 -3.37
CA LEU A 22 -12.37 -1.80 -4.77
C LEU A 22 -11.42 -2.74 -5.52
N PHE A 23 -10.32 -3.12 -4.90
CA PHE A 23 -9.37 -4.04 -5.51
C PHE A 23 -9.94 -5.45 -5.64
N LYS A 24 -10.73 -5.89 -4.66
CA LYS A 24 -11.38 -7.21 -4.74
C LYS A 24 -12.32 -7.32 -5.93
N LYS A 25 -12.97 -6.24 -6.31
CA LYS A 25 -13.88 -6.22 -7.45
C LYS A 25 -13.14 -6.28 -8.79
N ASN A 26 -11.82 -6.27 -8.77
CA ASN A 26 -10.97 -6.39 -9.95
C ASN A 26 -11.15 -5.28 -11.00
N SER A 27 -12.07 -4.35 -10.77
CA SER A 27 -12.34 -3.32 -11.77
C SER A 27 -11.17 -2.38 -11.98
N ILE A 28 -10.50 -2.01 -10.89
CA ILE A 28 -9.35 -1.11 -10.96
C ILE A 28 -8.16 -1.81 -11.59
N GLN A 29 -7.88 -3.05 -11.19
CA GLN A 29 -6.73 -3.79 -11.72
C GLN A 29 -6.85 -4.05 -13.21
N LYS A 30 -8.06 -4.35 -13.67
CA LYS A 30 -8.30 -4.60 -15.09
C LYS A 30 -8.15 -3.34 -15.94
N ASN A 31 -8.60 -2.20 -15.40
CA ASN A 31 -8.67 -0.96 -16.18
C ASN A 31 -7.40 -0.13 -16.12
N PHE A 32 -6.60 -0.27 -15.06
CA PHE A 32 -5.49 0.66 -14.81
C PHE A 32 -4.13 -0.01 -14.65
N ASP A 33 -4.05 -1.30 -14.85
CA ASP A 33 -2.76 -2.00 -14.78
C ASP A 33 -2.01 -1.72 -13.47
N ILE A 34 -2.73 -1.88 -12.35
CA ILE A 34 -2.22 -1.58 -11.02
C ILE A 34 -2.04 -2.88 -10.24
N GLU A 35 -0.96 -2.95 -9.48
CA GLU A 35 -0.67 -4.10 -8.61
C GLU A 35 -0.36 -3.61 -7.21
N ILE A 36 -1.00 -4.20 -6.19
CA ILE A 36 -0.62 -3.94 -4.81
C ILE A 36 0.51 -4.89 -4.44
N THR A 37 1.64 -4.33 -4.00
CA THR A 37 2.80 -5.15 -3.61
C THR A 37 2.98 -5.23 -2.11
N ALA A 38 2.45 -4.27 -1.35
CA ALA A 38 2.59 -4.28 0.09
C ALA A 38 1.43 -3.56 0.77
N ILE A 39 1.06 -4.06 1.93
CA ILE A 39 0.09 -3.40 2.80
C ILE A 39 0.63 -3.45 4.23
N ALA A 40 0.69 -2.30 4.87
CA ALA A 40 1.08 -2.19 6.27
C ALA A 40 -0.13 -1.76 7.09
N SER A 41 -0.46 -2.54 8.12
CA SER A 41 -1.61 -2.27 8.94
C SER A 41 -1.42 -2.85 10.35
N ARG A 42 -1.86 -2.13 11.36
CA ARG A 42 -1.89 -2.65 12.72
C ARG A 42 -3.00 -3.69 12.88
N ARG A 43 -3.99 -3.63 12.01
CA ARG A 43 -5.10 -4.56 12.01
C ARG A 43 -4.68 -5.84 11.33
N LYS A 44 -5.01 -6.98 11.94
CA LYS A 44 -4.75 -8.28 11.31
C LYS A 44 -5.64 -8.44 10.09
N LEU A 45 -5.01 -8.56 8.93
CA LEU A 45 -5.70 -8.84 7.69
C LEU A 45 -5.42 -10.28 7.31
N LYS A 46 -6.45 -11.00 6.90
CA LYS A 46 -6.27 -12.33 6.35
C LYS A 46 -5.87 -12.19 4.89
N LYS A 47 -4.92 -13.01 4.45
CA LYS A 47 -4.50 -13.01 3.04
C LYS A 47 -5.68 -13.22 2.10
N THR A 48 -6.68 -13.97 2.54
CA THR A 48 -7.89 -14.23 1.76
C THR A 48 -8.71 -12.97 1.53
N ASP A 49 -8.59 -11.97 2.40
CA ASP A 49 -9.35 -10.72 2.26
C ASP A 49 -8.90 -9.91 1.05
N LEU A 50 -7.70 -10.17 0.54
CA LEU A 50 -7.11 -9.40 -0.54
C LEU A 50 -7.01 -10.16 -1.85
N GLY A 51 -7.38 -11.43 -1.85
CA GLY A 51 -7.46 -12.21 -3.08
C GLY A 51 -6.14 -12.44 -3.80
N SER A 52 -5.01 -12.13 -3.18
CA SER A 52 -3.72 -12.29 -3.82
C SER A 52 -2.69 -12.80 -2.82
N ASN A 53 -1.89 -13.78 -3.25
CA ASN A 53 -0.81 -14.32 -2.44
C ASN A 53 0.51 -13.57 -2.62
N SER A 54 0.56 -12.63 -3.55
CA SER A 54 1.79 -11.90 -3.86
C SER A 54 1.95 -10.61 -3.07
N ILE A 55 1.00 -10.28 -2.21
CA ILE A 55 1.06 -9.06 -1.41
C ILE A 55 1.88 -9.29 -0.15
N ASN A 56 2.81 -8.40 0.11
CA ASN A 56 3.59 -8.42 1.35
C ASN A 56 2.83 -7.71 2.45
N PHE A 57 2.61 -8.38 3.56
CA PHE A 57 1.90 -7.81 4.70
C PHE A 57 2.86 -7.43 5.81
N PHE A 58 2.74 -6.21 6.28
CA PHE A 58 3.51 -5.73 7.43
C PHE A 58 2.55 -5.31 8.53
N ASN A 59 2.88 -5.64 9.76
CA ASN A 59 2.06 -5.28 10.91
C ASN A 59 2.39 -3.87 11.42
N ASP A 60 3.35 -3.20 10.81
CA ASP A 60 3.81 -1.87 11.21
C ASP A 60 4.24 -1.12 9.95
N ALA A 61 3.73 0.10 9.81
CA ALA A 61 4.05 0.93 8.65
C ALA A 61 5.55 1.25 8.57
N GLU A 62 6.24 1.30 9.69
CA GLU A 62 7.68 1.57 9.70
C GLU A 62 8.47 0.54 8.90
N LYS A 63 7.96 -0.66 8.79
CA LYS A 63 8.62 -1.71 8.02
C LYS A 63 8.63 -1.44 6.52
N LEU A 64 7.79 -0.51 6.05
CA LEU A 64 7.84 -0.08 4.65
C LEU A 64 9.12 0.67 4.31
N ILE A 65 9.81 1.20 5.32
CA ILE A 65 11.07 1.91 5.09
C ILE A 65 12.11 1.01 4.43
N GLY A 66 12.13 -0.26 4.79
CA GLY A 66 13.04 -1.22 4.16
C GLY A 66 12.51 -1.88 2.89
N PHE A 67 11.30 -1.57 2.50
CA PHE A 67 10.65 -2.19 1.36
C PHE A 67 10.74 -1.29 0.13
N ASN A 68 11.20 -1.81 -1.00
CA ASN A 68 11.45 -1.00 -2.18
C ASN A 68 10.62 -1.41 -3.41
N ASN A 69 9.92 -2.51 -3.34
CA ASN A 69 9.19 -3.04 -4.50
C ASN A 69 7.83 -2.38 -4.68
N TYR A 70 7.84 -1.08 -4.92
CA TYR A 70 6.65 -0.31 -5.24
C TYR A 70 7.05 0.98 -5.98
N ASP A 71 6.10 1.57 -6.66
CA ASP A 71 6.29 2.83 -7.37
C ASP A 71 5.61 4.00 -6.66
N ILE A 72 4.46 3.72 -6.05
CA ILE A 72 3.64 4.72 -5.37
C ILE A 72 3.34 4.26 -3.96
N LEU A 73 3.55 5.14 -3.00
CA LEU A 73 3.11 4.93 -1.63
C LEU A 73 1.78 5.64 -1.42
N VAL A 74 0.75 4.89 -1.05
CA VAL A 74 -0.54 5.45 -0.66
C VAL A 74 -0.59 5.50 0.86
N GLU A 75 -0.52 6.69 1.43
CA GLU A 75 -0.46 6.89 2.87
C GLU A 75 -1.86 7.21 3.40
N LEU A 76 -2.41 6.30 4.20
CA LEU A 76 -3.75 6.39 4.76
C LEU A 76 -3.76 6.45 6.28
N ILE A 77 -2.59 6.53 6.91
CA ILE A 77 -2.50 6.59 8.37
C ILE A 77 -3.11 7.89 8.87
N GLY A 78 -2.83 8.96 8.16
CA GLY A 78 -3.31 10.27 8.56
C GLY A 78 -2.56 10.84 9.75
N GLY A 79 -2.96 12.06 10.12
CA GLY A 79 -2.35 12.72 11.25
C GLY A 79 -0.97 13.26 10.96
N ASP A 80 -0.42 13.88 11.96
CA ASP A 80 0.89 14.53 11.88
C ASP A 80 1.95 13.71 12.60
N GLU A 81 1.64 12.48 12.94
CA GLU A 81 2.50 11.65 13.75
C GLU A 81 3.77 11.21 13.01
N GLY A 82 4.80 10.91 13.81
CA GLY A 82 6.12 10.65 13.30
C GLY A 82 6.22 9.55 12.26
N ILE A 83 5.40 8.50 12.39
CA ILE A 83 5.51 7.34 11.49
C ILE A 83 5.08 7.69 10.07
N SER A 84 3.97 8.41 9.92
CA SER A 84 3.50 8.84 8.61
C SER A 84 4.55 9.69 7.92
N LYS A 85 5.11 10.64 8.65
CA LYS A 85 6.15 11.52 8.12
C LYS A 85 7.40 10.75 7.71
N LYS A 86 7.82 9.78 8.53
CA LYS A 86 9.00 8.99 8.25
C LYS A 86 8.87 8.18 6.97
N ILE A 87 7.73 7.53 6.77
CA ILE A 87 7.56 6.69 5.58
C ILE A 87 7.41 7.52 4.33
N VAL A 88 6.79 8.70 4.43
CA VAL A 88 6.68 9.63 3.29
C VAL A 88 8.07 10.14 2.89
N PHE A 89 8.87 10.57 3.86
CA PHE A 89 10.24 11.01 3.59
C PHE A 89 11.07 9.91 2.95
N ASP A 90 10.96 8.69 3.48
CA ASP A 90 11.70 7.57 2.93
C ASP A 90 11.31 7.30 1.47
N ALA A 91 10.01 7.31 1.20
CA ALA A 91 9.51 7.07 -0.16
C ALA A 91 10.04 8.13 -1.13
N LEU A 92 9.93 9.40 -0.75
CA LEU A 92 10.40 10.50 -1.58
C LEU A 92 11.93 10.42 -1.80
N LYS A 93 12.67 10.07 -0.76
CA LYS A 93 14.12 9.92 -0.85
C LYS A 93 14.53 8.81 -1.80
N LYS A 94 13.72 7.76 -1.91
CA LYS A 94 13.95 6.66 -2.85
C LYS A 94 13.48 6.97 -4.27
N GLY A 95 12.89 8.13 -4.49
CA GLY A 95 12.35 8.49 -5.79
C GLY A 95 10.96 7.93 -6.06
N LYS A 96 10.24 7.50 -5.02
CA LYS A 96 8.88 7.02 -5.18
C LYS A 96 7.89 8.18 -5.13
N ASN A 97 6.71 7.98 -5.71
CA ASN A 97 5.62 8.94 -5.62
C ASN A 97 4.79 8.66 -4.38
N VAL A 98 4.17 9.70 -3.84
CA VAL A 98 3.34 9.59 -2.64
C VAL A 98 1.99 10.22 -2.88
N VAL A 99 0.96 9.52 -2.46
CA VAL A 99 -0.42 10.03 -2.50
C VAL A 99 -0.98 10.09 -1.09
#